data_a144a97f5bb4e6df93d7d67fe85cc4c2
#
_entry.id   a144a97f5bb4e6df93d7d67fe85cc4c2
#
_cell.length_a   1.000
_cell.length_b   1.000
_cell.length_c   1.000
_cell.angle_alpha   90.00
_cell.angle_beta   90.00
_cell.angle_gamma   90.00
#
_symmetry.space_group_name_H-M   'P 1'
#
loop_
_entity.id
_entity.type
_entity.pdbx_description
1 polymer ?
#
loop_
_entity_poly.entity_id
_entity_poly.type
_entity_poly.pdbx_seq_one_letter_code
_entity_poly.pdbx_strand_id
1 'polypeptide(L)'
;MTEISPEDFITLSKLLPEERFDYAIANMIEHQLLWGLYGDNGWLLLKADDDACLPVWPYAEFAQAWVKNDFPDCQPKKIDFSEWRETWLPGMHKNSTLVLVFPLGEDEEGIMLQAQEMMDCIDEDMQDAAD
;
A
#
# COMPACT_ATOMS: atom_id res chain seq x y z
N MET A 1 -14.55 0.39 10.97
CA MET A 1 -13.27 0.28 11.65
C MET A 1 -12.36 -0.62 10.88
N THR A 2 -11.14 -0.20 10.73
CA THR A 2 -10.17 -0.92 9.91
C THR A 2 -9.07 -1.60 10.72
N GLU A 3 -9.38 -1.87 11.98
CA GLU A 3 -8.45 -2.61 12.82
C GLU A 3 -8.48 -4.08 12.49
N ILE A 4 -7.31 -4.69 12.50
CA ILE A 4 -7.16 -6.10 12.20
C ILE A 4 -6.94 -6.88 13.50
N SER A 5 -7.51 -8.07 13.60
CA SER A 5 -7.30 -8.92 14.77
C SER A 5 -5.87 -9.49 14.76
N PRO A 6 -5.30 -9.84 15.92
CA PRO A 6 -3.98 -10.47 15.96
C PRO A 6 -3.89 -11.75 15.12
N GLU A 7 -4.96 -12.53 15.09
CA GLU A 7 -5.00 -13.76 14.30
C GLU A 7 -4.90 -13.47 12.79
N ASP A 8 -5.66 -12.48 12.33
CA ASP A 8 -5.64 -12.09 10.93
C ASP A 8 -4.28 -11.49 10.55
N PHE A 9 -3.68 -10.71 11.46
CA PHE A 9 -2.36 -10.16 11.23
C PHE A 9 -1.34 -11.29 10.95
N ILE A 10 -1.37 -12.33 11.77
CA ILE A 10 -0.46 -13.47 11.61
C ILE A 10 -0.75 -14.19 10.30
N THR A 11 -2.02 -14.45 10.01
CA THR A 11 -2.43 -15.15 8.79
C THR A 11 -1.98 -14.41 7.54
N LEU A 12 -2.22 -13.11 7.48
CA LEU A 12 -1.84 -12.30 6.32
C LEU A 12 -0.33 -12.21 6.18
N SER A 13 0.41 -12.19 7.29
CA SER A 13 1.86 -12.14 7.25
C SER A 13 2.48 -13.38 6.61
N LYS A 14 1.74 -14.49 6.56
CA LYS A 14 2.22 -15.75 5.97
C LYS A 14 1.90 -15.89 4.50
N LEU A 15 1.13 -14.98 3.93
CA LEU A 15 0.80 -15.03 2.52
C LEU A 15 2.02 -14.74 1.66
N LEU A 16 2.03 -15.30 0.45
CA LEU A 16 3.05 -14.97 -0.54
C LEU A 16 2.85 -13.51 -1.00
N PRO A 17 3.90 -12.86 -1.52
CA PRO A 17 3.76 -11.46 -1.97
C PRO A 17 2.62 -11.24 -2.94
N GLU A 18 2.40 -12.16 -3.87
CA GLU A 18 1.31 -12.07 -4.85
C GLU A 18 -0.05 -12.15 -4.19
N GLU A 19 -0.17 -13.02 -3.19
CA GLU A 19 -1.42 -13.16 -2.42
C GLU A 19 -1.69 -11.91 -1.59
N ARG A 20 -0.64 -11.34 -0.99
CA ARG A 20 -0.77 -10.09 -0.24
C ARG A 20 -1.20 -8.94 -1.16
N PHE A 21 -0.65 -8.91 -2.37
CA PHE A 21 -1.02 -7.88 -3.36
C PHE A 21 -2.51 -7.96 -3.69
N ASP A 22 -2.98 -9.15 -4.04
CA ASP A 22 -4.39 -9.35 -4.37
C ASP A 22 -5.30 -8.98 -3.20
N TYR A 23 -4.90 -9.38 -2.00
CA TYR A 23 -5.65 -9.04 -0.79
C TYR A 23 -5.72 -7.53 -0.58
N ALA A 24 -4.57 -6.85 -0.74
CA ALA A 24 -4.50 -5.39 -0.53
C ALA A 24 -5.41 -4.65 -1.50
N ILE A 25 -5.40 -5.04 -2.77
CA ILE A 25 -6.25 -4.41 -3.78
C ILE A 25 -7.73 -4.60 -3.44
N ALA A 26 -8.13 -5.84 -3.14
CA ALA A 26 -9.52 -6.13 -2.77
C ALA A 26 -9.95 -5.37 -1.52
N ASN A 27 -9.05 -5.31 -0.53
CA ASN A 27 -9.34 -4.66 0.74
C ASN A 27 -9.54 -3.15 0.59
N MET A 28 -8.67 -2.50 -0.21
CA MET A 28 -8.81 -1.06 -0.40
C MET A 28 -10.07 -0.69 -1.17
N ILE A 29 -10.50 -1.54 -2.08
CA ILE A 29 -11.77 -1.35 -2.79
C ILE A 29 -12.94 -1.51 -1.84
N GLU A 30 -12.93 -2.55 -1.02
CA GLU A 30 -14.01 -2.85 -0.08
C GLU A 30 -14.16 -1.76 0.98
N HIS A 31 -13.06 -1.35 1.58
CA HIS A 31 -13.09 -0.40 2.70
C HIS A 31 -12.89 1.06 2.28
N GLN A 32 -12.57 1.30 1.02
CA GLN A 32 -12.39 2.63 0.43
C GLN A 32 -11.28 3.44 1.09
N LEU A 33 -10.24 2.75 1.53
CA LEU A 33 -9.06 3.39 2.11
C LEU A 33 -7.85 2.47 2.03
N LEU A 34 -6.67 3.06 2.18
CA LEU A 34 -5.42 2.35 2.36
C LEU A 34 -4.53 3.19 3.28
N TRP A 35 -3.37 2.66 3.63
CA TRP A 35 -2.49 3.32 4.59
C TRP A 35 -1.09 3.50 4.01
N GLY A 36 -0.51 4.69 4.23
CA GLY A 36 0.89 4.96 3.95
C GLY A 36 1.56 5.38 5.25
N LEU A 37 2.77 5.90 5.15
CA LEU A 37 3.50 6.42 6.31
C LEU A 37 3.78 7.91 6.12
N TYR A 38 3.61 8.68 7.18
CA TYR A 38 3.77 10.13 7.15
C TYR A 38 4.63 10.56 8.33
N GLY A 39 5.63 11.37 8.05
CA GLY A 39 6.54 11.87 9.07
C GLY A 39 6.82 13.35 8.91
N ASP A 40 7.89 13.82 9.55
CA ASP A 40 8.24 15.25 9.57
C ASP A 40 8.46 15.85 8.18
N ASN A 41 8.90 15.03 7.24
CA ASN A 41 9.18 15.48 5.87
C ASN A 41 8.05 15.17 4.88
N GLY A 42 6.88 14.76 5.38
CA GLY A 42 5.75 14.40 4.56
C GLY A 42 5.62 12.89 4.41
N TRP A 43 5.01 12.46 3.30
CA TRP A 43 4.81 11.03 3.04
C TRP A 43 6.14 10.33 2.83
N LEU A 44 6.29 9.15 3.42
CA LEU A 44 7.51 8.36 3.26
C LEU A 44 7.61 7.82 1.84
N LEU A 45 8.71 8.14 1.19
CA LEU A 45 9.06 7.57 -0.10
C LEU A 45 10.38 6.85 0.03
N LEU A 46 10.45 5.66 -0.55
CA LEU A 46 11.69 4.89 -0.59
C LEU A 46 12.35 5.09 -1.94
N LYS A 47 13.62 4.76 -2.02
CA LYS A 47 14.34 4.86 -3.28
C LYS A 47 14.61 3.46 -3.82
N ALA A 48 14.15 3.20 -5.03
CA ALA A 48 14.37 1.94 -5.73
C ALA A 48 15.12 2.26 -7.02
N ASP A 49 16.42 2.00 -7.01
CA ASP A 49 17.31 2.42 -8.08
C ASP A 49 17.24 3.94 -8.25
N ASP A 50 16.82 4.44 -9.39
CA ASP A 50 16.71 5.87 -9.63
C ASP A 50 15.32 6.45 -9.39
N ASP A 51 14.35 5.58 -9.06
CA ASP A 51 12.96 5.97 -8.90
C ASP A 51 12.54 6.01 -7.45
N ALA A 52 11.61 6.90 -7.12
CA ALA A 52 10.98 6.88 -5.80
C ALA A 52 9.84 5.87 -5.80
N CYS A 53 9.58 5.25 -4.66
CA CYS A 53 8.41 4.38 -4.51
C CYS A 53 7.70 4.65 -3.18
N LEU A 54 6.37 4.57 -3.23
CA LEU A 54 5.52 4.79 -2.06
C LEU A 54 5.02 3.46 -1.52
N PRO A 55 5.40 3.09 -0.28
CA PRO A 55 4.87 1.87 0.33
C PRO A 55 3.46 2.10 0.85
N VAL A 56 2.58 1.13 0.63
CA VAL A 56 1.19 1.20 1.08
C VAL A 56 0.74 -0.15 1.65
N TRP A 57 -0.20 -0.10 2.59
CA TRP A 57 -0.70 -1.28 3.29
C TRP A 57 -2.22 -1.23 3.42
N PRO A 58 -2.87 -2.41 3.54
CA PRO A 58 -4.32 -2.44 3.75
C PRO A 58 -4.74 -2.06 5.18
N TYR A 59 -3.84 -2.20 6.15
CA TYR A 59 -4.11 -1.91 7.57
C TYR A 59 -2.97 -1.12 8.18
N ALA A 60 -3.32 -0.22 9.10
CA ALA A 60 -2.34 0.61 9.81
C ALA A 60 -1.33 -0.24 10.61
N GLU A 61 -1.77 -1.35 11.15
CA GLU A 61 -0.92 -2.23 11.96
C GLU A 61 0.28 -2.76 11.19
N PHE A 62 0.10 -3.08 9.92
CA PHE A 62 1.20 -3.54 9.07
C PHE A 62 2.19 -2.41 8.78
N ALA A 63 1.67 -1.21 8.53
CA ALA A 63 2.53 -0.04 8.31
C ALA A 63 3.35 0.25 9.57
N GLN A 64 2.71 0.20 10.73
CA GLN A 64 3.36 0.45 12.01
C GLN A 64 4.45 -0.60 12.30
N ALA A 65 4.17 -1.86 12.04
CA ALA A 65 5.14 -2.94 12.24
C ALA A 65 6.34 -2.79 11.34
N TRP A 66 6.11 -2.38 10.09
CA TRP A 66 7.19 -2.22 9.11
C TRP A 66 8.12 -1.06 9.48
N VAL A 67 7.57 0.04 9.99
CA VAL A 67 8.32 1.27 10.21
C VAL A 67 9.12 1.27 11.53
N LYS A 68 8.84 0.34 12.40
CA LYS A 68 9.24 0.36 13.81
C LYS A 68 10.70 0.72 14.11
N ASN A 69 11.65 0.27 13.29
CA ASN A 69 13.07 0.47 13.57
C ASN A 69 13.75 1.49 12.65
N ASP A 70 13.26 1.65 11.43
CA ASP A 70 13.97 2.42 10.40
C ASP A 70 13.51 3.86 10.27
N PHE A 71 12.26 4.14 10.58
CA PHE A 71 11.67 5.47 10.40
C PHE A 71 10.85 5.86 11.62
N PRO A 72 11.51 6.12 12.77
CA PRO A 72 10.79 6.33 14.04
C PRO A 72 9.89 7.56 14.07
N ASP A 73 10.12 8.54 13.18
CA ASP A 73 9.29 9.73 13.08
C ASP A 73 8.05 9.53 12.22
N CYS A 74 7.95 8.41 11.50
CA CYS A 74 6.82 8.15 10.61
C CYS A 74 5.72 7.37 11.32
N GLN A 75 4.48 7.68 10.97
CA GLN A 75 3.29 7.03 11.52
C GLN A 75 2.34 6.67 10.40
N PRO A 76 1.53 5.63 10.58
CA PRO A 76 0.51 5.29 9.59
C PRO A 76 -0.47 6.45 9.41
N LYS A 77 -0.76 6.75 8.16
CA LYS A 77 -1.74 7.78 7.83
C LYS A 77 -2.66 7.25 6.74
N LYS A 78 -3.95 7.45 6.95
CA LYS A 78 -4.97 6.97 6.02
C LYS A 78 -4.93 7.75 4.72
N ILE A 79 -5.10 7.02 3.61
CA ILE A 79 -5.28 7.61 2.28
C ILE A 79 -6.67 7.21 1.81
N ASP A 80 -7.48 8.20 1.44
CA ASP A 80 -8.80 7.93 0.91
C ASP A 80 -8.70 7.28 -0.47
N PHE A 81 -9.50 6.23 -0.70
CA PHE A 81 -9.41 5.47 -1.95
C PHE A 81 -9.75 6.31 -3.18
N SER A 82 -10.75 7.18 -3.07
CA SER A 82 -11.11 8.08 -4.19
C SER A 82 -9.97 9.02 -4.54
N GLU A 83 -9.32 9.58 -3.53
CA GLU A 83 -8.15 10.43 -3.74
C GLU A 83 -6.99 9.64 -4.34
N TRP A 84 -6.82 8.39 -3.88
CA TRP A 84 -5.78 7.51 -4.41
C TRP A 84 -5.92 7.33 -5.91
N ARG A 85 -7.13 7.01 -6.35
CA ARG A 85 -7.42 6.79 -7.77
C ARG A 85 -7.38 8.07 -8.61
N GLU A 86 -7.93 9.16 -8.10
CA GLU A 86 -8.15 10.38 -8.86
C GLU A 86 -7.00 11.36 -8.81
N THR A 87 -6.23 11.36 -7.73
CA THR A 87 -5.17 12.35 -7.50
C THR A 87 -3.80 11.72 -7.38
N TRP A 88 -3.65 10.72 -6.51
CA TRP A 88 -2.35 10.12 -6.21
C TRP A 88 -1.76 9.37 -7.39
N LEU A 89 -2.50 8.40 -7.92
CA LEU A 89 -1.98 7.55 -8.99
C LEU A 89 -1.67 8.32 -10.26
N PRO A 90 -2.56 9.21 -10.75
CA PRO A 90 -2.21 10.02 -11.92
C PRO A 90 -0.97 10.89 -11.71
N GLY A 91 -0.84 11.48 -10.52
CA GLY A 91 0.34 12.30 -10.18
C GLY A 91 1.61 11.47 -10.12
N MET A 92 1.52 10.28 -9.50
CA MET A 92 2.65 9.37 -9.41
C MET A 92 3.08 8.87 -10.79
N HIS A 93 2.11 8.57 -11.65
CA HIS A 93 2.40 8.18 -13.03
C HIS A 93 3.16 9.27 -13.76
N LYS A 94 2.72 10.50 -13.62
CA LYS A 94 3.35 11.66 -14.22
C LYS A 94 4.79 11.84 -13.75
N ASN A 95 5.04 11.54 -12.48
CA ASN A 95 6.36 11.73 -11.85
C ASN A 95 7.22 10.46 -11.88
N SER A 96 6.73 9.40 -12.47
CA SER A 96 7.40 8.08 -12.50
C SER A 96 7.65 7.52 -11.10
N THR A 97 6.76 7.80 -10.16
CA THR A 97 6.83 7.25 -8.81
C THR A 97 6.16 5.88 -8.79
N LEU A 98 6.87 4.90 -8.24
CA LEU A 98 6.38 3.52 -8.17
C LEU A 98 5.54 3.30 -6.91
N VAL A 99 4.76 2.23 -6.90
CA VAL A 99 3.98 1.80 -5.74
C VAL A 99 4.57 0.50 -5.22
N LEU A 100 4.82 0.43 -3.91
CA LEU A 100 5.26 -0.80 -3.24
C LEU A 100 4.11 -1.29 -2.38
N VAL A 101 3.46 -2.38 -2.78
CA VAL A 101 2.24 -2.86 -2.14
C VAL A 101 2.55 -3.89 -1.07
N PHE A 102 2.14 -3.60 0.15
CA PHE A 102 2.14 -4.51 1.28
C PHE A 102 3.50 -5.15 1.59
N PRO A 103 4.57 -4.35 1.75
CA PRO A 103 5.85 -4.93 2.18
C PRO A 103 5.78 -5.34 3.65
N LEU A 104 6.47 -6.43 3.98
CA LEU A 104 6.64 -6.89 5.35
C LEU A 104 8.14 -6.84 5.63
N GLY A 105 8.58 -6.66 6.79
CA GLY A 105 9.97 -6.66 7.22
C GLY A 105 11.09 -6.77 6.17
N GLU A 106 12.30 -6.96 6.61
CA GLU A 106 13.47 -6.93 5.72
C GLU A 106 13.50 -8.07 4.70
N ASP A 107 12.96 -9.23 5.08
CA ASP A 107 13.04 -10.43 4.24
C ASP A 107 11.80 -10.65 3.37
N GLU A 108 10.80 -9.80 3.52
CA GLU A 108 9.52 -9.98 2.82
C GLU A 108 9.19 -8.75 2.00
N GLU A 109 9.60 -8.77 0.76
CA GLU A 109 9.33 -7.67 -0.15
C GLU A 109 7.88 -7.68 -0.63
N GLY A 110 7.31 -6.49 -0.79
CA GLY A 110 6.00 -6.36 -1.42
C GLY A 110 6.12 -6.40 -2.93
N ILE A 111 5.00 -6.23 -3.59
CA ILE A 111 4.98 -6.14 -5.06
C ILE A 111 5.17 -4.68 -5.46
N MET A 112 6.18 -4.44 -6.28
CA MET A 112 6.47 -3.10 -6.80
C MET A 112 5.95 -2.98 -8.23
N LEU A 113 5.21 -1.91 -8.50
CA LEU A 113 4.63 -1.71 -9.82
C LEU A 113 4.54 -0.21 -10.13
N GLN A 114 4.33 0.08 -11.41
CA GLN A 114 4.11 1.44 -11.85
C GLN A 114 2.70 1.89 -11.47
N ALA A 115 2.51 3.21 -11.31
CA ALA A 115 1.21 3.75 -10.96
C ALA A 115 0.12 3.37 -11.98
N GLN A 116 0.47 3.35 -13.27
CA GLN A 116 -0.47 2.94 -14.32
C GLN A 116 -0.90 1.48 -14.15
N GLU A 117 0.03 0.60 -13.82
CA GLU A 117 -0.27 -0.81 -13.56
C GLU A 117 -1.22 -0.95 -12.38
N MET A 118 -1.00 -0.16 -11.33
CA MET A 118 -1.88 -0.15 -10.16
C MET A 118 -3.29 0.29 -10.54
N MET A 119 -3.43 1.34 -11.34
CA MET A 119 -4.73 1.80 -11.81
C MET A 119 -5.45 0.71 -12.60
N ASP A 120 -4.72 0.02 -13.48
CA ASP A 120 -5.30 -1.05 -14.29
C ASP A 120 -5.78 -2.21 -13.43
N CYS A 121 -5.01 -2.60 -12.41
CA CYS A 121 -5.39 -3.66 -11.47
C CYS A 121 -6.64 -3.29 -10.69
N ILE A 122 -6.72 -2.05 -10.22
CA ILE A 122 -7.89 -1.57 -9.48
C ILE A 122 -9.12 -1.60 -10.38
N ASP A 123 -8.99 -1.11 -11.61
CA ASP A 123 -10.11 -1.07 -12.54
C ASP A 123 -10.63 -2.47 -12.87
N GLU A 124 -9.74 -3.43 -13.06
CA GLU A 124 -10.12 -4.82 -13.30
C GLU A 124 -10.90 -5.41 -12.11
N ASP A 125 -10.38 -5.21 -10.91
CA ASP A 125 -11.03 -5.73 -9.71
C ASP A 125 -12.39 -5.08 -9.48
N MET A 126 -12.52 -3.79 -9.76
CA MET A 126 -13.79 -3.09 -9.62
C MET A 126 -14.82 -3.57 -10.64
N GLN A 127 -14.39 -3.88 -11.84
CA GLN A 127 -15.29 -4.43 -12.86
C GLN A 127 -15.79 -5.82 -12.44
N ASP A 128 -14.90 -6.66 -11.95
CA ASP A 128 -15.25 -8.00 -11.47
C ASP A 128 -16.24 -7.92 -10.31
N ALA A 129 -16.01 -6.98 -9.40
CA ALA A 129 -16.90 -6.80 -8.24
C ALA A 129 -18.28 -6.25 -8.63
N ALA A 130 -18.36 -5.50 -9.73
CA ALA A 130 -19.61 -4.93 -10.20
C ALA A 130 -20.50 -5.95 -10.93
N ASP A 131 -19.91 -7.02 -11.41
CA ASP A 131 -20.63 -8.10 -12.06
C ASP A 131 -21.22 -9.06 -11.05
#